data_1cebf68584b0b18379e84986a67cd96b
#
_entry.id   1cebf68584b0b18379e84986a67cd96b
#
_cell.length_a   1.000
_cell.length_b   1.000
_cell.length_c   1.000
_cell.angle_alpha   90.00
_cell.angle_beta   90.00
_cell.angle_gamma   90.00
#
_symmetry.space_group_name_H-M   'P 1'
#
loop_
_entity.id
_entity.type
_entity.pdbx_description
1 polymer ?
#
loop_
_entity_poly.entity_id
_entity_poly.type
_entity_poly.pdbx_seq_one_letter_code
_entity_poly.pdbx_strand_id
1 'polypeptide(L)'
;LLMGITCGIAIVELAVNMAVTGLGCTGRSSYNANVDDMQKALELAKEDAADNDVPFYRVEDTGRLTKNDGTRYGYASGTQFSSLMNINVSHFYQALYMEGGKNFYCYNGATPVTSAMLSVRYMVTKSIQPQNELTTLVGKCGNHYLYRNNYTLPLGFMMDEGVIDAWKPSSSSKIYSINSLGRLLGAADDMLTL
;
A
#
# COMPACT_ATOMS: atom_id res chain seq x y z
N LEU A 1 -21.68 -54.07 1.71
CA LEU A 1 -20.32 -53.98 2.27
C LEU A 1 -19.47 -52.92 1.51
N LEU A 2 -19.30 -53.05 0.18
CA LEU A 2 -18.47 -52.15 -0.63
C LEU A 2 -18.89 -50.68 -0.51
N MET A 3 -20.18 -50.35 -0.62
CA MET A 3 -20.74 -49.01 -0.48
C MET A 3 -20.45 -48.38 0.89
N GLY A 4 -20.52 -49.18 1.97
CA GLY A 4 -20.18 -48.69 3.32
C GLY A 4 -18.70 -48.35 3.46
N ILE A 5 -17.81 -49.13 2.86
CA ILE A 5 -16.36 -48.87 2.85
C ILE A 5 -16.07 -47.60 2.07
N THR A 6 -16.66 -47.42 0.88
CA THR A 6 -16.46 -46.24 0.03
C THR A 6 -16.94 -44.95 0.74
N CYS A 7 -18.12 -44.99 1.39
CA CYS A 7 -18.65 -43.89 2.18
C CYS A 7 -17.70 -43.54 3.35
N GLY A 8 -17.19 -44.58 4.05
CA GLY A 8 -16.23 -44.37 5.13
C GLY A 8 -14.95 -43.66 4.69
N ILE A 9 -14.37 -44.09 3.56
CA ILE A 9 -13.17 -43.44 2.96
C ILE A 9 -13.47 -41.98 2.58
N ALA A 10 -14.61 -41.72 1.93
CA ALA A 10 -15.00 -40.37 1.53
C ALA A 10 -15.19 -39.44 2.74
N ILE A 11 -15.76 -39.93 3.83
CA ILE A 11 -15.92 -39.14 5.07
C ILE A 11 -14.56 -38.81 5.68
N VAL A 12 -13.63 -39.75 5.72
CA VAL A 12 -12.28 -39.53 6.24
C VAL A 12 -11.53 -38.54 5.37
N GLU A 13 -11.59 -38.67 4.04
CA GLU A 13 -10.96 -37.73 3.10
C GLU A 13 -11.50 -36.30 3.28
N LEU A 14 -12.82 -36.13 3.35
CA LEU A 14 -13.46 -34.84 3.60
C LEU A 14 -13.04 -34.25 4.96
N ALA A 15 -12.98 -35.05 6.01
CA ALA A 15 -12.55 -34.58 7.32
C ALA A 15 -11.08 -34.15 7.34
N VAL A 16 -10.19 -34.90 6.69
CA VAL A 16 -8.77 -34.57 6.56
C VAL A 16 -8.61 -33.30 5.73
N ASN A 17 -9.28 -33.20 4.58
CA ASN A 17 -9.22 -32.02 3.72
C ASN A 17 -9.72 -30.77 4.48
N MET A 18 -10.85 -30.87 5.18
CA MET A 18 -11.40 -29.77 5.98
C MET A 18 -10.44 -29.36 7.11
N ALA A 19 -9.79 -30.31 7.77
CA ALA A 19 -8.80 -30.01 8.80
C ALA A 19 -7.56 -29.31 8.21
N VAL A 20 -7.01 -29.82 7.11
CA VAL A 20 -5.81 -29.28 6.49
C VAL A 20 -6.07 -27.90 5.86
N THR A 21 -7.17 -27.71 5.18
CA THR A 21 -7.51 -26.45 4.50
C THR A 21 -8.17 -25.43 5.43
N GLY A 22 -9.04 -25.87 6.34
CA GLY A 22 -9.79 -24.98 7.24
C GLY A 22 -9.00 -24.51 8.45
N LEU A 23 -8.13 -25.34 9.02
CA LEU A 23 -7.32 -24.96 10.19
C LEU A 23 -6.16 -24.02 9.87
N GLY A 24 -5.74 -23.94 8.61
CA GLY A 24 -4.73 -23.00 8.14
C GLY A 24 -5.24 -21.59 7.82
N CYS A 25 -6.55 -21.36 7.92
CA CYS A 25 -7.14 -20.05 7.64
C CYS A 25 -6.90 -19.06 8.78
N THR A 26 -6.72 -17.78 8.44
CA THR A 26 -6.66 -16.71 9.42
C THR A 26 -7.95 -16.70 10.27
N GLY A 27 -7.79 -16.77 11.58
CA GLY A 27 -8.93 -16.74 12.51
C GLY A 27 -9.69 -15.41 12.41
N ARG A 28 -11.01 -15.44 12.58
CA ARG A 28 -11.88 -14.26 12.53
C ARG A 28 -11.45 -13.17 13.54
N SER A 29 -10.99 -13.55 14.71
CA SER A 29 -10.47 -12.62 15.74
C SER A 29 -9.21 -11.91 15.27
N SER A 30 -8.25 -12.63 14.68
CA SER A 30 -7.03 -12.04 14.11
C SER A 30 -7.34 -11.15 12.91
N TYR A 31 -8.30 -11.56 12.08
CA TYR A 31 -8.75 -10.74 10.95
C TYR A 31 -9.38 -9.42 11.41
N ASN A 32 -10.09 -9.39 12.51
CA ASN A 32 -10.77 -8.20 13.04
C ASN A 32 -9.99 -7.44 14.11
N ALA A 33 -8.78 -7.87 14.47
CA ALA A 33 -8.06 -7.38 15.65
C ALA A 33 -7.76 -5.87 15.66
N ASN A 34 -7.69 -5.20 14.51
CA ASN A 34 -7.29 -3.79 14.42
C ASN A 34 -8.36 -2.91 13.76
N VAL A 35 -9.59 -3.40 13.62
CA VAL A 35 -10.64 -2.66 12.88
C VAL A 35 -10.94 -1.31 13.53
N ASP A 36 -11.16 -1.28 14.84
CA ASP A 36 -11.53 -0.06 15.55
C ASP A 36 -10.41 0.99 15.54
N ASP A 37 -9.16 0.56 15.72
CA ASP A 37 -8.01 1.46 15.68
C ASP A 37 -7.81 2.04 14.27
N MET A 38 -7.99 1.21 13.23
CA MET A 38 -7.89 1.65 11.85
C MET A 38 -9.02 2.62 11.48
N GLN A 39 -10.26 2.35 11.89
CA GLN A 39 -11.38 3.27 11.62
C GLN A 39 -11.15 4.64 12.28
N LYS A 40 -10.67 4.68 13.53
CA LYS A 40 -10.30 5.94 14.18
C LYS A 40 -9.18 6.69 13.44
N ALA A 41 -8.17 5.97 12.95
CA ALA A 41 -7.10 6.57 12.16
C ALA A 41 -7.63 7.16 10.84
N LEU A 42 -8.58 6.49 10.18
CA LEU A 42 -9.21 6.98 8.96
C LEU A 42 -10.12 8.19 9.20
N GLU A 43 -10.85 8.23 10.31
CA GLU A 43 -11.63 9.40 10.74
C GLU A 43 -10.72 10.60 10.96
N LEU A 44 -9.62 10.43 11.72
CA LEU A 44 -8.62 11.48 11.94
C LEU A 44 -7.98 11.95 10.62
N ALA A 45 -7.67 11.04 9.70
CA ALA A 45 -7.15 11.40 8.38
C ALA A 45 -8.15 12.23 7.58
N LYS A 46 -9.45 11.91 7.68
CA LYS A 46 -10.52 12.64 7.01
C LYS A 46 -10.69 14.06 7.58
N GLU A 47 -10.64 14.20 8.90
CA GLU A 47 -10.69 15.50 9.57
C GLU A 47 -9.49 16.37 9.20
N ASP A 48 -8.27 15.85 9.31
CA ASP A 48 -7.05 16.57 8.92
C ASP A 48 -7.03 16.95 7.43
N ALA A 49 -7.57 16.10 6.56
CA ALA A 49 -7.70 16.41 5.13
C ALA A 49 -8.69 17.55 4.87
N ALA A 50 -9.81 17.57 5.59
CA ALA A 50 -10.81 18.63 5.50
C ALA A 50 -10.26 19.96 5.99
N ASP A 51 -9.53 19.98 7.11
CA ASP A 51 -8.90 21.17 7.65
C ASP A 51 -7.81 21.78 6.74
N ASN A 52 -7.26 20.97 5.83
CA ASN A 52 -6.24 21.37 4.86
C ASN A 52 -6.76 21.51 3.43
N ASP A 53 -8.07 21.48 3.18
CA ASP A 53 -8.71 21.58 1.86
C ASP A 53 -8.18 20.56 0.85
N VAL A 54 -7.95 19.30 1.27
CA VAL A 54 -7.42 18.23 0.43
C VAL A 54 -8.57 17.40 -0.15
N PRO A 55 -8.90 17.54 -1.45
CA PRO A 55 -10.05 16.86 -2.05
C PRO A 55 -9.85 15.36 -2.25
N PHE A 56 -8.61 14.92 -2.38
CA PHE A 56 -8.26 13.51 -2.58
C PHE A 56 -6.91 13.17 -1.95
N TYR A 57 -6.85 12.01 -1.32
CA TYR A 57 -5.64 11.45 -0.76
C TYR A 57 -5.69 9.92 -0.73
N ARG A 58 -4.53 9.29 -0.65
CA ARG A 58 -4.39 7.87 -0.32
C ARG A 58 -3.86 7.69 1.09
N VAL A 59 -4.26 6.58 1.68
CA VAL A 59 -3.74 6.09 2.97
C VAL A 59 -2.96 4.81 2.72
N GLU A 60 -1.86 4.61 3.43
CA GLU A 60 -1.14 3.34 3.47
C GLU A 60 -0.97 2.84 4.90
N ASP A 61 -1.30 1.58 5.12
CA ASP A 61 -1.00 0.87 6.37
C ASP A 61 0.28 0.06 6.20
N THR A 62 1.33 0.43 6.94
CA THR A 62 2.61 -0.31 6.92
C THR A 62 2.51 -1.65 7.64
N GLY A 63 1.51 -1.83 8.50
CA GLY A 63 1.20 -3.07 9.22
C GLY A 63 0.04 -3.87 8.63
N ARG A 64 -0.31 -3.64 7.36
CA ARG A 64 -1.44 -4.26 6.69
C ARG A 64 -1.44 -5.79 6.80
N LEU A 65 -2.62 -6.36 6.90
CA LEU A 65 -2.83 -7.80 6.93
C LEU A 65 -2.83 -8.39 5.51
N THR A 66 -3.44 -7.67 4.57
CA THR A 66 -3.55 -8.07 3.17
C THR A 66 -3.24 -6.92 2.22
N LYS A 67 -2.98 -7.23 0.95
CA LYS A 67 -2.82 -6.20 -0.10
C LYS A 67 -4.15 -5.50 -0.47
N ASN A 68 -5.28 -5.95 0.09
CA ASN A 68 -6.62 -5.38 -0.12
C ASN A 68 -7.21 -4.74 1.15
N ASP A 69 -6.37 -4.37 2.10
CA ASP A 69 -6.83 -3.69 3.32
C ASP A 69 -7.52 -2.35 3.01
N GLY A 70 -7.13 -1.67 1.92
CA GLY A 70 -7.85 -0.50 1.42
C GLY A 70 -9.32 -0.77 1.15
N THR A 71 -9.65 -1.89 0.49
CA THR A 71 -11.04 -2.32 0.26
C THR A 71 -11.72 -2.76 1.56
N ARG A 72 -10.98 -3.44 2.43
CA ARG A 72 -11.48 -3.94 3.71
C ARG A 72 -11.91 -2.82 4.65
N TYR A 73 -11.15 -1.76 4.73
CA TYR A 73 -11.39 -0.62 5.63
C TYR A 73 -12.04 0.57 4.94
N GLY A 74 -12.20 0.57 3.61
CA GLY A 74 -12.87 1.61 2.85
C GLY A 74 -12.03 2.86 2.59
N TYR A 75 -10.72 2.71 2.34
CA TYR A 75 -9.84 3.83 1.97
C TYR A 75 -9.15 3.63 0.62
N ALA A 76 -8.80 4.72 -0.04
CA ALA A 76 -7.99 4.71 -1.25
C ALA A 76 -6.54 4.35 -0.89
N SER A 77 -6.02 3.26 -1.47
CA SER A 77 -4.66 2.76 -1.21
C SER A 77 -3.82 2.79 -2.49
N GLY A 78 -2.50 2.91 -2.33
CA GLY A 78 -1.51 2.63 -3.37
C GLY A 78 -1.07 1.16 -3.41
N THR A 79 -1.74 0.29 -2.66
CA THR A 79 -1.49 -1.15 -2.59
C THR A 79 -2.75 -1.91 -3.00
N GLN A 80 -2.62 -2.87 -3.92
CA GLN A 80 -3.75 -3.68 -4.37
C GLN A 80 -3.32 -5.05 -4.86
N PHE A 81 -4.15 -6.06 -4.60
CA PHE A 81 -4.14 -7.36 -5.27
C PHE A 81 -5.42 -7.51 -6.09
N SER A 82 -5.27 -7.85 -7.36
CA SER A 82 -6.40 -8.17 -8.25
C SER A 82 -5.93 -9.05 -9.41
N SER A 83 -6.66 -10.13 -9.70
CA SER A 83 -6.38 -10.98 -10.85
C SER A 83 -6.61 -10.27 -12.21
N LEU A 84 -7.31 -9.15 -12.21
CA LEU A 84 -7.66 -8.37 -13.40
C LEU A 84 -6.92 -7.02 -13.47
N MET A 85 -5.87 -6.82 -12.66
CA MET A 85 -5.14 -5.55 -12.69
C MET A 85 -4.35 -5.35 -13.99
N ASN A 86 -4.17 -4.09 -14.38
CA ASN A 86 -3.29 -3.75 -15.49
C ASN A 86 -1.83 -3.98 -15.08
N ILE A 87 -1.15 -4.88 -15.78
CA ILE A 87 0.25 -5.24 -15.51
C ILE A 87 1.21 -4.03 -15.62
N ASN A 88 0.89 -3.03 -16.44
CA ASN A 88 1.71 -1.83 -16.58
C ASN A 88 1.80 -1.02 -15.27
N VAL A 89 0.77 -1.06 -14.42
CA VAL A 89 0.83 -0.45 -13.09
C VAL A 89 1.88 -1.15 -12.23
N SER A 90 1.91 -2.48 -12.24
CA SER A 90 2.94 -3.24 -11.54
C SER A 90 4.35 -2.97 -12.07
N HIS A 91 4.51 -2.90 -13.39
CA HIS A 91 5.80 -2.56 -14.02
C HIS A 91 6.26 -1.14 -13.64
N PHE A 92 5.33 -0.18 -13.57
CA PHE A 92 5.64 1.17 -13.11
C PHE A 92 6.12 1.19 -11.64
N TYR A 93 5.44 0.45 -10.76
CA TYR A 93 5.89 0.29 -9.37
C TYR A 93 7.29 -0.33 -9.29
N GLN A 94 7.54 -1.39 -10.05
CA GLN A 94 8.87 -2.03 -10.12
C GLN A 94 9.95 -1.08 -10.65
N ALA A 95 9.64 -0.25 -11.65
CA ALA A 95 10.56 0.76 -12.18
C ALA A 95 10.92 1.83 -11.13
N LEU A 96 10.03 2.09 -10.16
CA LEU A 96 10.27 2.93 -8.98
C LEU A 96 10.88 2.15 -7.80
N TYR A 97 11.25 0.88 -8.00
CA TYR A 97 11.77 -0.02 -6.97
C TYR A 97 10.79 -0.27 -5.82
N MET A 98 9.51 -0.18 -6.11
CA MET A 98 8.45 -0.61 -5.23
C MET A 98 8.05 -2.06 -5.53
N GLU A 99 7.40 -2.72 -4.60
CA GLU A 99 6.99 -4.12 -4.75
C GLU A 99 5.88 -4.24 -5.80
N GLY A 100 6.07 -5.12 -6.78
CA GLY A 100 5.07 -5.43 -7.82
C GLY A 100 5.20 -6.86 -8.32
N GLY A 101 4.10 -7.42 -8.85
CA GLY A 101 4.03 -8.77 -9.37
C GLY A 101 2.90 -8.93 -10.39
N LYS A 102 2.61 -10.17 -10.79
CA LYS A 102 1.61 -10.45 -11.83
C LYS A 102 0.20 -9.94 -11.49
N ASN A 103 -0.16 -10.01 -10.20
CA ASN A 103 -1.52 -9.76 -9.73
C ASN A 103 -1.58 -8.68 -8.66
N PHE A 104 -0.48 -7.95 -8.39
CA PHE A 104 -0.43 -6.97 -7.34
C PHE A 104 0.61 -5.88 -7.59
N TYR A 105 0.40 -4.77 -6.97
CA TYR A 105 1.38 -3.74 -6.69
C TYR A 105 1.26 -3.31 -5.23
N CYS A 106 2.35 -2.82 -4.66
CA CYS A 106 2.40 -2.58 -3.24
C CYS A 106 3.31 -1.39 -2.91
N TYR A 107 2.90 -0.62 -1.91
CA TYR A 107 3.62 0.54 -1.41
C TYR A 107 4.99 0.21 -0.79
N ASN A 108 5.29 -1.07 -0.54
CA ASN A 108 6.60 -1.47 -0.01
C ASN A 108 7.73 -0.96 -0.90
N GLY A 109 8.75 -0.40 -0.28
CA GLY A 109 9.88 0.21 -0.99
C GLY A 109 9.63 1.65 -1.42
N ALA A 110 8.50 2.25 -1.09
CA ALA A 110 8.23 3.67 -1.38
C ALA A 110 9.28 4.60 -0.74
N THR A 111 9.47 5.73 -1.39
CA THR A 111 10.27 6.86 -0.92
C THR A 111 9.34 8.06 -0.68
N PRO A 112 9.80 9.12 -0.02
CA PRO A 112 9.01 10.36 0.07
C PRO A 112 8.56 10.89 -1.29
N VAL A 113 9.42 10.77 -2.31
CA VAL A 113 9.12 11.19 -3.68
C VAL A 113 7.99 10.36 -4.30
N THR A 114 8.09 9.03 -4.21
CA THR A 114 7.05 8.14 -4.74
C THR A 114 5.73 8.27 -3.96
N SER A 115 5.80 8.52 -2.66
CA SER A 115 4.63 8.81 -1.83
C SER A 115 3.93 10.09 -2.28
N ALA A 116 4.71 11.15 -2.55
CA ALA A 116 4.19 12.42 -3.07
C ALA A 116 3.50 12.23 -4.42
N MET A 117 4.16 11.55 -5.37
CA MET A 117 3.62 11.28 -6.71
C MET A 117 2.34 10.44 -6.71
N LEU A 118 2.25 9.47 -5.79
CA LEU A 118 1.09 8.59 -5.67
C LEU A 118 -0.02 9.19 -4.79
N SER A 119 0.08 10.45 -4.39
CA SER A 119 -0.87 11.11 -3.48
C SER A 119 -1.07 10.36 -2.15
N VAL A 120 -0.04 9.64 -1.67
CA VAL A 120 -0.08 8.96 -0.37
C VAL A 120 0.20 10.00 0.70
N ARG A 121 -0.89 10.61 1.20
CA ARG A 121 -0.83 11.68 2.19
C ARG A 121 -0.73 11.14 3.60
N TYR A 122 -1.38 10.01 3.87
CA TYR A 122 -1.40 9.45 5.23
C TYR A 122 -0.77 8.08 5.28
N MET A 123 -0.05 7.84 6.37
CA MET A 123 0.57 6.56 6.68
C MET A 123 0.14 6.13 8.08
N VAL A 124 -0.46 4.95 8.17
CA VAL A 124 -0.78 4.28 9.44
C VAL A 124 0.34 3.30 9.76
N THR A 125 0.84 3.35 10.98
CA THR A 125 1.94 2.48 11.44
C THR A 125 1.78 2.11 12.92
N LYS A 126 2.30 0.96 13.31
CA LYS A 126 2.36 0.55 14.73
C LYS A 126 3.61 1.07 15.47
N SER A 127 4.57 1.59 14.73
CA SER A 127 5.81 2.09 15.30
C SER A 127 5.87 3.61 15.22
N ILE A 128 6.36 4.25 16.29
CA ILE A 128 6.69 5.67 16.26
C ILE A 128 7.80 5.89 15.23
N GLN A 129 7.57 6.82 14.31
CA GLN A 129 8.57 7.27 13.35
C GLN A 129 9.32 8.49 13.92
N PRO A 130 10.62 8.63 13.60
CA PRO A 130 11.34 9.85 13.92
C PRO A 130 10.65 11.07 13.31
N GLN A 131 10.55 12.15 14.07
CA GLN A 131 10.05 13.43 13.54
C GLN A 131 11.07 14.00 12.55
N ASN A 132 10.57 14.45 11.41
CA ASN A 132 11.34 15.11 10.37
C ASN A 132 10.45 16.11 9.61
N GLU A 133 11.06 16.88 8.71
CA GLU A 133 10.33 17.88 7.92
C GLU A 133 9.36 17.27 6.89
N LEU A 134 9.52 15.98 6.56
CA LEU A 134 8.73 15.28 5.55
C LEU A 134 7.40 14.76 6.11
N THR A 135 7.34 14.49 7.42
CA THR A 135 6.17 13.85 8.04
C THR A 135 5.78 14.54 9.35
N THR A 136 4.48 14.61 9.57
CA THR A 136 3.89 15.14 10.82
C THR A 136 3.03 14.08 11.48
N LEU A 137 3.21 13.84 12.76
CA LEU A 137 2.30 12.99 13.54
C LEU A 137 0.96 13.72 13.71
N VAL A 138 -0.10 13.16 13.14
CA VAL A 138 -1.47 13.68 13.27
C VAL A 138 -2.11 13.20 14.58
N GLY A 139 -1.94 11.91 14.91
CA GLY A 139 -2.47 11.39 16.15
C GLY A 139 -2.16 9.92 16.40
N LYS A 140 -2.57 9.46 17.59
CA LYS A 140 -2.47 8.07 18.01
C LYS A 140 -3.86 7.47 18.14
N CYS A 141 -4.09 6.32 17.51
CA CYS A 141 -5.35 5.58 17.49
C CYS A 141 -5.11 4.16 18.02
N GLY A 142 -5.35 3.96 19.32
CA GLY A 142 -5.04 2.69 19.96
C GLY A 142 -3.55 2.34 19.86
N ASN A 143 -3.25 1.25 19.17
CA ASN A 143 -1.88 0.79 18.91
C ASN A 143 -1.29 1.32 17.60
N HIS A 144 -1.99 2.21 16.89
CA HIS A 144 -1.56 2.78 15.62
C HIS A 144 -1.25 4.27 15.76
N TYR A 145 -0.36 4.75 14.91
CA TYR A 145 0.00 6.16 14.77
C TYR A 145 -0.36 6.58 13.34
N LEU A 146 -1.02 7.73 13.20
CA LEU A 146 -1.32 8.34 11.92
C LEU A 146 -0.29 9.44 11.65
N TYR A 147 0.44 9.30 10.57
CA TYR A 147 1.36 10.32 10.06
C TYR A 147 0.83 10.92 8.77
N ARG A 148 0.99 12.23 8.61
CA ARG A 148 0.77 12.95 7.37
C ARG A 148 2.10 13.19 6.67
N ASN A 149 2.17 12.86 5.38
CA ASN A 149 3.24 13.31 4.50
C ASN A 149 2.98 14.78 4.15
N ASN A 150 3.92 15.66 4.47
CA ASN A 150 3.77 17.11 4.31
C ASN A 150 3.81 17.54 2.83
N TYR A 151 4.44 16.75 1.98
CA TYR A 151 4.60 16.99 0.55
C TYR A 151 3.89 15.90 -0.24
N THR A 152 2.73 16.23 -0.81
CA THR A 152 1.97 15.32 -1.68
C THR A 152 1.47 16.08 -2.89
N LEU A 153 1.56 15.45 -4.06
CA LEU A 153 0.95 15.97 -5.27
C LEU A 153 -0.54 15.64 -5.32
N PRO A 154 -1.36 16.43 -5.99
CA PRO A 154 -2.76 16.08 -6.24
C PRO A 154 -2.85 14.83 -7.12
N LEU A 155 -4.05 14.21 -7.19
CA LEU A 155 -4.30 13.00 -7.98
C LEU A 155 -3.88 13.15 -9.46
N GLY A 156 -4.07 14.33 -10.02
CA GLY A 156 -3.62 14.68 -11.37
C GLY A 156 -2.74 15.93 -11.32
N PHE A 157 -1.60 15.88 -11.99
CA PHE A 157 -0.70 17.01 -12.16
C PHE A 157 -0.19 17.07 -13.60
N MET A 158 0.17 18.27 -14.03
CA MET A 158 0.68 18.50 -15.38
C MET A 158 2.18 18.20 -15.44
N MET A 159 2.62 17.58 -16.54
CA MET A 159 4.03 17.37 -16.84
C MET A 159 4.26 17.50 -18.35
N ASP A 160 5.49 17.69 -18.77
CA ASP A 160 5.87 17.69 -20.16
C ASP A 160 5.60 16.34 -20.82
N GLU A 161 5.07 16.33 -22.04
CA GLU A 161 4.74 15.09 -22.78
C GLU A 161 5.97 14.22 -23.00
N GLY A 162 7.14 14.84 -23.19
CA GLY A 162 8.41 14.16 -23.42
C GLY A 162 8.91 13.34 -22.21
N VAL A 163 8.38 13.55 -21.00
CA VAL A 163 8.81 12.83 -19.79
C VAL A 163 8.61 11.31 -19.94
N ILE A 164 7.51 10.87 -20.55
CA ILE A 164 7.17 9.44 -20.70
C ILE A 164 8.24 8.73 -21.54
N ASP A 165 8.69 9.35 -22.63
CA ASP A 165 9.70 8.77 -23.52
C ASP A 165 11.14 8.97 -23.02
N ALA A 166 11.39 10.04 -22.32
CA ALA A 166 12.71 10.39 -21.81
C ALA A 166 13.12 9.61 -20.56
N TRP A 167 12.15 9.23 -19.71
CA TRP A 167 12.47 8.52 -18.48
C TRP A 167 12.91 7.08 -18.74
N LYS A 168 14.15 6.79 -18.36
CA LYS A 168 14.74 5.45 -18.45
C LYS A 168 15.16 5.00 -17.06
N PRO A 169 14.31 4.21 -16.35
CA PRO A 169 14.67 3.73 -15.02
C PRO A 169 15.88 2.79 -15.09
N SER A 170 16.78 2.92 -14.13
CA SER A 170 17.93 2.02 -13.98
C SER A 170 17.51 0.70 -13.38
N SER A 171 18.05 -0.41 -13.86
CA SER A 171 17.86 -1.74 -13.26
C SER A 171 18.73 -1.97 -12.00
N SER A 172 19.70 -1.09 -11.74
CA SER A 172 20.71 -1.26 -10.69
C SER A 172 20.72 -0.15 -9.62
N SER A 173 20.03 0.96 -9.86
CA SER A 173 20.05 2.11 -8.94
C SER A 173 18.66 2.74 -8.76
N LYS A 174 18.08 2.55 -7.60
CA LYS A 174 16.83 3.20 -7.18
C LYS A 174 16.98 4.73 -7.14
N ILE A 175 18.05 5.21 -6.54
CA ILE A 175 18.33 6.65 -6.40
C ILE A 175 18.39 7.31 -7.77
N TYR A 176 19.15 6.72 -8.70
CA TYR A 176 19.22 7.22 -10.08
C TYR A 176 17.84 7.25 -10.75
N SER A 177 17.07 6.18 -10.66
CA SER A 177 15.74 6.11 -11.29
C SER A 177 14.80 7.20 -10.77
N ILE A 178 14.79 7.45 -9.46
CA ILE A 178 13.91 8.45 -8.85
C ILE A 178 14.41 9.85 -9.14
N ASN A 179 15.73 10.10 -9.02
CA ASN A 179 16.29 11.42 -9.31
C ASN A 179 16.17 11.79 -10.79
N SER A 180 16.37 10.83 -11.71
CA SER A 180 16.17 11.09 -13.15
C SER A 180 14.71 11.44 -13.47
N LEU A 181 13.74 10.78 -12.83
CA LEU A 181 12.33 11.15 -12.95
C LEU A 181 12.07 12.55 -12.38
N GLY A 182 12.59 12.84 -11.19
CA GLY A 182 12.44 14.14 -10.55
C GLY A 182 12.94 15.29 -11.40
N ARG A 183 14.14 15.15 -12.00
CA ARG A 183 14.68 16.17 -12.92
C ARG A 183 13.79 16.38 -14.15
N LEU A 184 13.26 15.30 -14.73
CA LEU A 184 12.31 15.39 -15.84
C LEU A 184 10.99 16.07 -15.45
N LEU A 185 10.60 15.96 -14.18
CA LEU A 185 9.45 16.66 -13.61
C LEU A 185 9.75 18.09 -13.15
N GLY A 186 10.96 18.58 -13.37
CA GLY A 186 11.35 19.96 -13.10
C GLY A 186 12.08 20.20 -11.78
N ALA A 187 12.51 19.15 -11.07
CA ALA A 187 13.36 19.32 -9.89
C ALA A 187 14.75 19.86 -10.30
N ALA A 188 15.19 20.93 -9.63
CA ALA A 188 16.49 21.55 -9.90
C ALA A 188 17.67 20.67 -9.44
N ASP A 189 17.47 19.95 -8.32
CA ASP A 189 18.49 19.14 -7.67
C ASP A 189 18.03 17.70 -7.49
N ASP A 190 18.96 16.84 -7.08
CA ASP A 190 18.66 15.46 -6.73
C ASP A 190 17.79 15.40 -5.47
N MET A 191 16.64 14.73 -5.58
CA MET A 191 15.68 14.58 -4.48
C MET A 191 16.10 13.54 -3.45
N LEU A 192 16.96 12.59 -3.86
CA LEU A 192 17.50 11.55 -2.98
C LEU A 192 19.04 11.60 -3.06
N THR A 193 19.68 11.65 -1.89
CA THR A 193 21.15 11.58 -1.74
C THR A 193 21.53 10.34 -0.93
N LEU A 194 22.78 9.87 -1.07
CA LEU A 194 23.35 8.80 -0.26
C LEU A 194 23.77 9.32 1.11
#